data_65f492a619fe41cfd1601f926c7157ce
#
_entry.id   65f492a619fe41cfd1601f926c7157ce
#
_cell.length_a   1.000
_cell.length_b   1.000
_cell.length_c   1.000
_cell.angle_alpha   90.00
_cell.angle_beta   90.00
_cell.angle_gamma   90.00
#
_symmetry.space_group_name_H-M   'P 1'
#
loop_
_entity.id
_entity.type
_entity.pdbx_description
1 polymer ?
#
loop_
_entity_poly.entity_id
_entity_poly.type
_entity_poly.pdbx_seq_one_letter_code
_entity_poly.pdbx_strand_id
1 'polypeptide(L)'
;MQHRRLRFGRGFRVLFDRRGVQAAQMAIAPGGSEGGPDNRHRGAEQWLYVVSGTGMAIIEGTRRALGAGSLLLIERGEAHEIRNTGRTPLKTVNFYSPPAYTQDGDERPAGRPPRRR
;
A
#
# COMPACT_ATOMS: atom_id res chain seq x y z
N MET A 1 -15.57 -18.82 -7.51
CA MET A 1 -15.55 -17.35 -7.53
C MET A 1 -15.58 -16.83 -6.10
N GLN A 2 -14.81 -15.79 -5.81
CA GLN A 2 -14.86 -15.10 -4.51
C GLN A 2 -15.20 -13.64 -4.77
N HIS A 3 -16.00 -13.07 -3.90
CA HIS A 3 -16.46 -11.68 -4.02
C HIS A 3 -16.42 -11.00 -2.68
N ARG A 4 -15.89 -9.78 -2.64
CA ARG A 4 -15.97 -8.90 -1.48
C ARG A 4 -16.42 -7.51 -1.90
N ARG A 5 -17.37 -6.97 -1.18
CA ARG A 5 -17.69 -5.55 -1.25
C ARG A 5 -16.82 -4.83 -0.23
N LEU A 6 -16.02 -3.85 -0.69
CA LEU A 6 -15.11 -3.14 0.18
C LEU A 6 -15.85 -2.19 1.11
N ARG A 7 -15.48 -2.24 2.38
CA ARG A 7 -15.90 -1.28 3.40
C ARG A 7 -14.64 -0.75 4.04
N PHE A 8 -14.35 0.52 3.78
CA PHE A 8 -13.15 1.14 4.29
C PHE A 8 -13.37 1.61 5.73
N GLY A 9 -12.80 0.85 6.67
CA GLY A 9 -12.53 1.34 8.01
C GLY A 9 -11.14 1.96 8.05
N ARG A 10 -10.61 2.24 9.24
CA ARG A 10 -9.26 2.73 9.41
C ARG A 10 -8.22 1.64 9.16
N GLY A 11 -7.08 2.06 8.61
CA GLY A 11 -5.89 1.24 8.53
C GLY A 11 -5.89 0.26 7.38
N PHE A 12 -5.14 -0.81 7.58
CA PHE A 12 -4.81 -1.80 6.57
C PHE A 12 -5.57 -3.10 6.83
N ARG A 13 -6.12 -3.70 5.77
CA ARG A 13 -6.81 -4.99 5.86
C ARG A 13 -6.56 -5.83 4.62
N VAL A 14 -6.11 -7.07 4.82
CA VAL A 14 -5.99 -8.05 3.73
C VAL A 14 -7.38 -8.51 3.33
N LEU A 15 -7.65 -8.49 2.02
CA LEU A 15 -8.95 -8.86 1.42
C LEU A 15 -8.90 -10.27 0.83
N PHE A 16 -7.91 -10.51 -0.02
CA PHE A 16 -7.67 -11.80 -0.65
C PHE A 16 -6.19 -12.13 -0.55
N ASP A 17 -5.91 -13.38 -0.20
CA ASP A 17 -4.55 -13.88 -0.08
C ASP A 17 -4.42 -15.15 -0.91
N ARG A 18 -3.68 -15.05 -1.99
CA ARG A 18 -3.43 -16.15 -2.93
C ARG A 18 -1.93 -16.36 -3.11
N ARG A 19 -1.56 -17.48 -3.75
CA ARG A 19 -0.17 -17.88 -3.89
C ARG A 19 0.71 -16.83 -4.58
N GLY A 20 0.21 -16.20 -5.63
CA GLY A 20 1.00 -15.26 -6.43
C GLY A 20 0.68 -13.80 -6.17
N VAL A 21 -0.46 -13.49 -5.55
CA VAL A 21 -0.92 -12.12 -5.37
C VAL A 21 -1.81 -11.99 -4.14
N GLN A 22 -1.68 -10.87 -3.48
CA GLN A 22 -2.49 -10.50 -2.32
C GLN A 22 -3.14 -9.15 -2.57
N ALA A 23 -4.44 -9.06 -2.30
CA ALA A 23 -5.18 -7.80 -2.37
C ALA A 23 -5.48 -7.30 -0.96
N ALA A 24 -5.28 -6.00 -0.74
CA ALA A 24 -5.54 -5.36 0.54
C ALA A 24 -6.15 -3.99 0.34
N GLN A 25 -6.95 -3.56 1.29
CA GLN A 25 -7.42 -2.18 1.35
C GLN A 25 -6.66 -1.42 2.42
N MET A 26 -6.52 -0.11 2.21
CA MET A 26 -5.89 0.78 3.18
C MET A 26 -6.61 2.12 3.19
N ALA A 27 -6.87 2.65 4.36
CA ALA A 27 -7.40 3.99 4.54
C ALA A 27 -6.48 4.77 5.47
N ILE A 28 -6.01 5.92 4.98
CA ILE A 28 -5.12 6.81 5.72
C ILE A 28 -5.92 8.04 6.13
N ALA A 29 -5.96 8.34 7.42
CA ALA A 29 -6.64 9.53 7.94
C ALA A 29 -5.99 10.82 7.44
N PRO A 30 -6.74 11.93 7.34
CA PRO A 30 -6.16 13.23 6.99
C PRO A 30 -4.96 13.58 7.86
N GLY A 31 -3.88 14.02 7.23
CA GLY A 31 -2.62 14.33 7.90
C GLY A 31 -1.77 13.10 8.25
N GLY A 32 -2.29 11.90 8.04
CA GLY A 32 -1.57 10.66 8.28
C GLY A 32 -0.70 10.23 7.11
N SER A 33 0.11 9.22 7.37
CA SER A 33 0.97 8.61 6.35
C SER A 33 1.20 7.13 6.65
N GLU A 34 1.57 6.39 5.60
CA GLU A 34 2.01 5.01 5.68
C GLU A 34 3.36 4.87 4.99
N GLY A 35 4.25 4.08 5.59
CA GLY A 35 5.61 3.93 5.10
C GLY A 35 6.53 5.04 5.54
N GLY A 36 7.66 5.16 4.88
CA GLY A 36 8.68 6.15 5.16
C GLY A 36 9.94 5.88 4.35
N PRO A 37 11.03 6.65 4.56
CA PRO A 37 12.26 6.52 3.77
C PRO A 37 12.89 5.12 3.81
N ASP A 38 12.65 4.37 4.88
CA ASP A 38 13.17 3.03 5.05
C ASP A 38 12.15 1.92 4.77
N ASN A 39 10.94 2.29 4.36
CA ASN A 39 9.89 1.31 4.08
C ASN A 39 10.03 0.76 2.67
N ARG A 40 10.59 -0.44 2.60
CA ARG A 40 10.85 -1.16 1.34
C ARG A 40 10.31 -2.57 1.44
N HIS A 41 9.57 -3.00 0.42
CA HIS A 41 9.18 -4.41 0.31
C HIS A 41 10.32 -5.19 -0.34
N ARG A 42 10.91 -6.10 0.41
CA ARG A 42 12.11 -6.85 0.02
C ARG A 42 11.97 -7.61 -1.30
N GLY A 43 10.82 -8.26 -1.49
CA GLY A 43 10.61 -9.13 -2.63
C GLY A 43 9.25 -9.00 -3.28
N ALA A 44 8.47 -7.98 -2.93
CA ALA A 44 7.13 -7.78 -3.48
C ALA A 44 7.05 -6.49 -4.27
N GLU A 45 6.38 -6.55 -5.42
CA GLU A 45 5.84 -5.37 -6.07
C GLU A 45 4.55 -4.96 -5.38
N GLN A 46 4.30 -3.67 -5.31
CA GLN A 46 3.03 -3.14 -4.81
C GLN A 46 2.36 -2.31 -5.89
N TRP A 47 1.14 -2.66 -6.20
CA TRP A 47 0.27 -1.89 -7.09
C TRP A 47 -0.75 -1.19 -6.23
N LEU A 48 -0.79 0.13 -6.28
CA LEU A 48 -1.68 0.94 -5.46
C LEU A 48 -2.65 1.70 -6.36
N TYR A 49 -3.94 1.53 -6.10
CA TYR A 49 -5.00 2.24 -6.79
C TYR A 49 -5.76 3.12 -5.81
N VAL A 50 -5.89 4.41 -6.11
CA VAL A 50 -6.62 5.35 -5.26
C VAL A 50 -8.11 5.32 -5.63
N VAL A 51 -8.93 4.91 -4.67
CA VAL A 51 -10.39 4.88 -4.81
C VAL A 51 -10.98 6.27 -4.58
N SER A 52 -10.55 6.95 -3.51
CA SER A 52 -11.00 8.30 -3.18
C SER A 52 -10.01 9.01 -2.28
N GLY A 53 -10.10 10.32 -2.24
CA GLY A 53 -9.20 11.17 -1.49
C GLY A 53 -8.07 11.72 -2.31
N THR A 54 -7.19 12.49 -1.67
CA THR A 54 -6.00 13.08 -2.28
C THR A 54 -4.78 12.82 -1.43
N GLY A 55 -3.65 12.64 -2.06
CA GLY A 55 -2.43 12.32 -1.35
C GLY A 55 -1.17 12.65 -2.13
N MET A 56 -0.07 12.22 -1.56
CA MET A 56 1.27 12.33 -2.15
C MET A 56 1.99 11.01 -1.96
N ALA A 57 2.48 10.46 -3.06
CA ALA A 57 3.42 9.34 -3.01
C ALA A 57 4.83 9.87 -3.07
N ILE A 58 5.69 9.37 -2.20
CA ILE A 58 7.13 9.68 -2.20
C ILE A 58 7.86 8.37 -2.38
N ILE A 59 8.39 8.17 -3.59
CA ILE A 59 9.06 6.93 -4.00
C ILE A 59 10.50 7.24 -4.32
N GLU A 60 11.44 6.67 -3.55
CA GLU A 60 12.88 6.96 -3.69
C GLU A 60 13.15 8.48 -3.78
N GLY A 61 12.47 9.27 -2.94
CA GLY A 61 12.58 10.72 -2.91
C GLY A 61 11.81 11.47 -4.00
N THR A 62 11.25 10.79 -4.98
CA THR A 62 10.44 11.42 -6.03
C THR A 62 8.99 11.53 -5.60
N ARG A 63 8.41 12.71 -5.74
CA ARG A 63 7.03 13.00 -5.34
C ARG A 63 6.08 12.91 -6.52
N ARG A 64 4.90 12.29 -6.25
CA ARG A 64 3.79 12.25 -7.20
C ARG A 64 2.49 12.53 -6.48
N ALA A 65 1.73 13.50 -6.97
CA ALA A 65 0.39 13.77 -6.45
C ALA A 65 -0.56 12.61 -6.78
N LEU A 66 -1.39 12.26 -5.82
CA LEU A 66 -2.38 11.18 -5.95
C LEU A 66 -3.78 11.76 -5.84
N GLY A 67 -4.69 11.26 -6.67
CA GLY A 67 -6.11 11.53 -6.60
C GLY A 67 -6.89 10.30 -7.00
N ALA A 68 -8.23 10.37 -6.93
CA ALA A 68 -9.09 9.26 -7.34
C ALA A 68 -8.75 8.81 -8.76
N GLY A 69 -8.54 7.50 -8.94
CA GLY A 69 -8.13 6.92 -10.21
C GLY A 69 -6.62 6.82 -10.43
N SER A 70 -5.79 7.35 -9.52
CA SER A 70 -4.33 7.19 -9.62
C SER A 70 -3.96 5.73 -9.46
N LEU A 71 -3.11 5.23 -10.35
CA LEU A 71 -2.53 3.89 -10.28
C LEU A 71 -1.01 4.02 -10.19
N LEU A 72 -0.44 3.43 -9.16
CA LEU A 72 0.99 3.52 -8.86
C LEU A 72 1.58 2.12 -8.78
N LEU A 73 2.72 1.92 -9.44
CA LEU A 73 3.52 0.71 -9.27
C LEU A 73 4.76 1.06 -8.44
N ILE A 74 4.87 0.41 -7.30
CA ILE A 74 6.05 0.49 -6.43
C ILE A 74 6.84 -0.81 -6.65
N GLU A 75 8.03 -0.67 -7.20
CA GLU A 75 8.86 -1.81 -7.55
C GLU A 75 9.57 -2.37 -6.32
N ARG A 76 10.03 -3.61 -6.43
CA ARG A 76 10.75 -4.27 -5.33
C ARG A 76 11.90 -3.42 -4.83
N GLY A 77 11.98 -3.29 -3.51
CA GLY A 77 13.08 -2.59 -2.87
C GLY A 77 12.99 -1.08 -2.90
N GLU A 78 12.01 -0.48 -3.58
CA GLU A 78 11.85 0.96 -3.59
C GLU A 78 11.32 1.46 -2.24
N ALA A 79 11.99 2.46 -1.69
CA ALA A 79 11.51 3.15 -0.48
C ALA A 79 10.28 3.96 -0.84
N HIS A 80 9.22 3.83 -0.05
CA HIS A 80 7.97 4.49 -0.34
C HIS A 80 7.27 5.01 0.90
N GLU A 81 6.61 6.14 0.75
CA GLU A 81 5.74 6.74 1.74
C GLU A 81 4.50 7.26 1.03
N ILE A 82 3.33 7.02 1.60
CA ILE A 82 2.06 7.53 1.09
C ILE A 82 1.48 8.45 2.15
N ARG A 83 1.25 9.70 1.78
CA ARG A 83 0.68 10.72 2.68
C ARG A 83 -0.71 11.11 2.25
N ASN A 84 -1.59 11.28 3.22
CA ASN A 84 -2.87 11.92 2.97
C ASN A 84 -2.71 13.43 3.10
N THR A 85 -2.84 14.15 1.98
CA THR A 85 -2.74 15.60 1.91
C THR A 85 -4.10 16.29 1.84
N GLY A 86 -5.18 15.51 1.88
CA GLY A 86 -6.54 16.01 1.78
C GLY A 86 -7.23 16.14 3.14
N ARG A 87 -8.54 16.37 3.09
CA ARG A 87 -9.39 16.55 4.26
C ARG A 87 -10.29 15.35 4.56
N THR A 88 -10.27 14.35 3.70
CA THR A 88 -11.04 13.11 3.83
C THR A 88 -10.09 11.93 3.85
N PRO A 89 -10.53 10.74 4.29
CA PRO A 89 -9.67 9.56 4.23
C PRO A 89 -9.16 9.29 2.81
N LEU A 90 -7.89 8.96 2.70
CA LEU A 90 -7.30 8.49 1.46
C LEU A 90 -7.51 6.97 1.41
N LYS A 91 -8.38 6.52 0.50
CA LYS A 91 -8.77 5.12 0.39
C LYS A 91 -8.11 4.49 -0.81
N THR A 92 -7.40 3.39 -0.59
CA THR A 92 -6.63 2.71 -1.63
C THR A 92 -6.90 1.22 -1.62
N VAL A 93 -6.78 0.61 -2.80
CA VAL A 93 -6.68 -0.83 -2.96
C VAL A 93 -5.27 -1.14 -3.41
N ASN A 94 -4.65 -2.12 -2.75
CA ASN A 94 -3.26 -2.47 -2.99
C ASN A 94 -3.16 -3.94 -3.37
N PHE A 95 -2.26 -4.24 -4.29
CA PHE A 95 -1.93 -5.60 -4.68
C PHE A 95 -0.44 -5.83 -4.46
N TYR A 96 -0.10 -6.94 -3.81
CA TYR A 96 1.28 -7.34 -3.55
C TYR A 96 1.58 -8.64 -4.28
N SER A 97 2.64 -8.65 -5.06
CA SER A 97 3.07 -9.84 -5.80
C SER A 97 4.57 -10.08 -5.57
N PRO A 98 4.94 -11.16 -4.88
CA PRO A 98 4.10 -12.10 -4.12
C PRO A 98 3.49 -11.46 -2.86
N PRO A 99 2.62 -12.20 -2.14
CA PRO A 99 2.00 -11.67 -0.91
C PRO A 99 3.03 -11.17 0.10
N ALA A 100 2.78 -9.97 0.64
CA ALA A 100 3.71 -9.28 1.53
C ALA A 100 3.31 -9.34 3.00
N TYR A 101 2.05 -9.67 3.30
CA TYR A 101 1.50 -9.62 4.66
C TYR A 101 0.75 -10.89 5.02
N THR A 102 0.68 -11.17 6.33
CA THR A 102 -0.20 -12.21 6.86
C THR A 102 -1.64 -11.68 6.94
N GLN A 103 -2.61 -12.55 7.22
CA GLN A 103 -4.00 -12.15 7.44
C GLN A 103 -4.16 -11.13 8.57
N ASP A 104 -3.27 -11.19 9.57
CA ASP A 104 -3.26 -10.26 10.70
C ASP A 104 -2.55 -8.94 10.38
N GLY A 105 -2.01 -8.78 9.17
CA GLY A 105 -1.31 -7.59 8.74
C GLY A 105 0.19 -7.57 9.04
N ASP A 106 0.74 -8.64 9.60
CA ASP A 106 2.19 -8.75 9.84
C ASP A 106 2.95 -8.95 8.54
N GLU A 107 4.17 -8.45 8.46
CA GLU A 107 5.00 -8.57 7.28
C GLU A 107 5.46 -10.01 7.05
N ARG A 108 5.27 -10.50 5.82
CA ARG A 108 5.92 -11.72 5.33
C ARG A 108 7.34 -11.39 4.84
N PRO A 109 8.20 -12.40 4.62
CA PRO A 109 9.56 -12.14 4.11
C PRO A 109 9.61 -11.25 2.87
N ALA A 110 8.67 -11.40 1.93
CA ALA A 110 8.60 -10.57 0.74
C ALA A 110 8.23 -9.10 1.03
N GLY A 111 7.54 -8.83 2.14
CA GLY A 111 7.16 -7.48 2.55
C GLY A 111 8.18 -6.80 3.45
N ARG A 112 9.17 -7.53 3.96
CA ARG A 112 10.17 -6.99 4.88
C ARG A 112 11.25 -6.20 4.15
N PRO A 113 11.82 -5.17 4.81
CA PRO A 113 12.99 -4.49 4.27
C PRO A 113 14.17 -5.46 4.11
N PRO A 114 15.09 -5.19 3.16
CA PRO A 114 16.34 -5.94 3.09
C PRO A 114 17.13 -5.84 4.38
N ARG A 115 17.83 -6.91 4.75
CA ARG A 115 18.73 -6.86 5.90
C ARG A 115 19.87 -5.88 5.62
N ARG A 116 20.15 -5.02 6.59
CA ARG A 116 21.36 -4.22 6.58
C ARG A 116 22.56 -5.14 6.86
N ARG A 117 23.58 -4.99 6.08
CA ARG A 117 24.86 -5.64 6.31
C ARG A 117 25.81 -4.70 7.04
#